data_3bad25f34c3e8a75dc0f0b4f89d82e5f
#
_entry.id   3bad25f34c3e8a75dc0f0b4f89d82e5f
#
_cell.length_a   1.000
_cell.length_b   1.000
_cell.length_c   1.000
_cell.angle_alpha   90.00
_cell.angle_beta   90.00
_cell.angle_gamma   90.00
#
_symmetry.space_group_name_H-M   'P 1'
#
loop_
_entity.id
_entity.type
_entity.pdbx_description
1 polymer ?
#
loop_
_entity_poly.entity_id
_entity_poly.type
_entity_poly.pdbx_seq_one_letter_code
_entity_poly.pdbx_strand_id
1 'polypeptide(L)'
;SNSSFQTVQQYLQQAAAQYRQQPVYFYLQLGRELKQLPPQVPEQASLLDSIIWSLKFRFYAWRQHQSVDGAPHVTLYLNYYDPAHQKALKHSTALEKGRIGSVNLFAAERQTQQNHVVLAHELLHAFGARDKYDLATGLPIYPLGYANPQQQPRYPQQKAELMGGHIPLSSSTSKRPDSLQYTVINDLTAAEIGWLR
;
A
#
# COMPACT_ATOMS: atom_id res chain seq x y z
N SER A 1 -8.38 14.61 5.27
CA SER A 1 -8.54 15.86 4.50
C SER A 1 -8.04 15.65 3.08
N ASN A 2 -8.54 16.39 2.10
CA ASN A 2 -8.10 16.30 0.70
C ASN A 2 -6.58 16.52 0.53
N SER A 3 -5.94 17.28 1.41
CA SER A 3 -4.49 17.52 1.40
C SER A 3 -3.67 16.24 1.61
N SER A 4 -4.17 15.28 2.38
CA SER A 4 -3.48 13.99 2.62
C SER A 4 -3.35 13.18 1.33
N PHE A 5 -4.38 13.16 0.48
CA PHE A 5 -4.35 12.41 -0.78
C PHE A 5 -3.46 13.07 -1.82
N GLN A 6 -3.35 14.41 -1.80
CA GLN A 6 -2.43 15.13 -2.68
C GLN A 6 -0.97 14.72 -2.46
N THR A 7 -0.57 14.49 -1.20
CA THR A 7 0.80 14.02 -0.88
C THR A 7 1.09 12.67 -1.54
N VAL A 8 0.18 11.71 -1.41
CA VAL A 8 0.33 10.38 -2.05
C VAL A 8 0.32 10.50 -3.57
N GLN A 9 -0.59 11.30 -4.12
CA GLN A 9 -0.71 11.55 -5.55
C GLN A 9 0.59 12.12 -6.13
N GLN A 10 1.14 13.17 -5.51
CA GLN A 10 2.39 13.81 -5.94
C GLN A 10 3.57 12.84 -5.84
N TYR A 11 3.66 12.07 -4.76
CA TYR A 11 4.70 11.05 -4.59
C TYR A 11 4.68 10.03 -5.73
N LEU A 12 3.52 9.48 -6.06
CA LEU A 12 3.39 8.48 -7.14
C LEU A 12 3.68 9.09 -8.52
N GLN A 13 3.26 10.33 -8.77
CA GLN A 13 3.57 11.03 -10.02
C GLN A 13 5.07 11.27 -10.17
N GLN A 14 5.74 11.71 -9.10
CA GLN A 14 7.19 11.94 -9.09
C GLN A 14 7.97 10.62 -9.25
N ALA A 15 7.54 9.55 -8.59
CA ALA A 15 8.15 8.24 -8.74
C ALA A 15 7.97 7.70 -10.17
N ALA A 16 6.77 7.82 -10.75
CA ALA A 16 6.51 7.39 -12.13
C ALA A 16 7.37 8.16 -13.15
N ALA A 17 7.64 9.44 -12.92
CA ALA A 17 8.46 10.27 -13.81
C ALA A 17 9.91 9.78 -13.91
N GLN A 18 10.41 8.97 -12.97
CA GLN A 18 11.75 8.36 -13.05
C GLN A 18 11.81 7.23 -14.10
N TYR A 19 10.67 6.63 -14.45
CA TYR A 19 10.55 5.45 -15.31
C TYR A 19 9.86 5.74 -16.64
N ARG A 20 9.04 6.78 -16.70
CA ARG A 20 8.20 7.11 -17.85
C ARG A 20 8.55 8.45 -18.44
N GLN A 21 8.73 8.48 -19.77
CA GLN A 21 8.88 9.74 -20.52
C GLN A 21 7.58 10.55 -20.56
N GLN A 22 6.45 9.86 -20.61
CA GLN A 22 5.14 10.50 -20.57
C GLN A 22 4.65 10.60 -19.11
N PRO A 23 4.09 11.74 -18.69
CA PRO A 23 3.55 11.91 -17.36
C PRO A 23 2.47 10.87 -17.05
N VAL A 24 2.53 10.31 -15.85
CA VAL A 24 1.46 9.47 -15.29
C VAL A 24 0.69 10.30 -14.29
N TYR A 25 -0.60 10.45 -14.52
CA TYR A 25 -1.48 11.22 -13.64
C TYR A 25 -2.27 10.30 -12.74
N PHE A 26 -2.26 10.62 -11.45
CA PHE A 26 -3.09 9.97 -10.43
C PHE A 26 -4.10 10.99 -9.94
N TYR A 27 -5.35 10.59 -9.86
CA TYR A 27 -6.43 11.39 -9.27
C TYR A 27 -7.00 10.62 -8.10
N LEU A 28 -6.67 11.05 -6.89
CA LEU A 28 -7.17 10.45 -5.67
C LEU A 28 -8.34 11.30 -5.15
N GLN A 29 -9.48 10.68 -5.06
CA GLN A 29 -10.70 11.32 -4.59
C GLN A 29 -11.25 10.60 -3.37
N LEU A 30 -11.56 11.33 -2.31
CA LEU A 30 -12.26 10.78 -1.16
C LEU A 30 -13.73 10.59 -1.52
N GLY A 31 -14.19 9.35 -1.38
CA GLY A 31 -15.61 9.00 -1.50
C GLY A 31 -16.39 9.33 -0.22
N ARG A 32 -17.59 8.77 -0.13
CA ARG A 32 -18.45 8.92 1.06
C ARG A 32 -18.00 8.06 2.22
N GLU A 33 -18.36 8.44 3.43
CA GLU A 33 -18.31 7.57 4.59
C GLU A 33 -19.30 6.41 4.46
N LEU A 34 -18.85 5.21 4.79
CA LEU A 34 -19.64 3.99 4.73
C LEU A 34 -20.01 3.54 6.15
N LYS A 35 -21.27 3.13 6.33
CA LYS A 35 -21.79 2.66 7.62
C LYS A 35 -21.35 1.24 7.97
N GLN A 36 -20.88 0.47 7.02
CA GLN A 36 -20.48 -0.93 7.19
C GLN A 36 -19.04 -1.12 6.74
N LEU A 37 -18.24 -1.73 7.60
CA LEU A 37 -16.89 -2.12 7.25
C LEU A 37 -16.87 -3.21 6.17
N PRO A 38 -15.84 -3.24 5.30
CA PRO A 38 -15.64 -4.35 4.39
C PRO A 38 -15.39 -5.66 5.14
N PRO A 39 -15.66 -6.82 4.50
CA PRO A 39 -15.36 -8.12 5.08
C PRO A 39 -13.88 -8.21 5.49
N GLN A 40 -13.62 -8.59 6.74
CA GLN A 40 -12.27 -8.78 7.25
C GLN A 40 -11.66 -10.07 6.69
N VAL A 41 -10.36 -10.03 6.41
CA VAL A 41 -9.60 -11.23 6.02
C VAL A 41 -9.59 -12.20 7.21
N PRO A 42 -9.94 -13.49 7.01
CA PRO A 42 -9.90 -14.48 8.08
C PRO A 42 -8.46 -14.68 8.57
N GLU A 43 -8.29 -14.79 9.89
CA GLU A 43 -7.02 -15.20 10.48
C GLU A 43 -6.77 -16.67 10.18
N GLN A 44 -5.57 -17.03 9.75
CA GLN A 44 -5.19 -18.41 9.35
C GLN A 44 -6.10 -19.00 8.23
N ALA A 45 -6.44 -18.17 7.25
CA ALA A 45 -7.33 -18.55 6.16
C ALA A 45 -6.77 -19.73 5.35
N SER A 46 -7.58 -20.77 5.17
CA SER A 46 -7.35 -21.77 4.14
C SER A 46 -7.52 -21.16 2.73
N LEU A 47 -7.10 -21.88 1.70
CA LEU A 47 -7.33 -21.44 0.31
C LEU A 47 -8.84 -21.22 0.05
N LEU A 48 -9.71 -22.09 0.58
CA LEU A 48 -11.14 -21.97 0.41
C LEU A 48 -11.70 -20.72 1.12
N ASP A 49 -11.24 -20.44 2.35
CA ASP A 49 -11.64 -19.26 3.10
C ASP A 49 -11.23 -17.98 2.36
N SER A 50 -10.05 -17.97 1.76
CA SER A 50 -9.55 -16.85 0.95
C SER A 50 -10.41 -16.61 -0.29
N ILE A 51 -10.84 -17.67 -0.97
CA ILE A 51 -11.74 -17.57 -2.13
C ILE A 51 -13.10 -17.02 -1.69
N ILE A 52 -13.69 -17.57 -0.62
CA ILE A 52 -14.99 -17.14 -0.10
C ILE A 52 -14.91 -15.67 0.34
N TRP A 53 -13.85 -15.30 1.06
CA TRP A 53 -13.61 -13.91 1.45
C TRP A 53 -13.52 -12.98 0.24
N SER A 54 -12.75 -13.36 -0.78
CA SER A 54 -12.60 -12.58 -2.01
C SER A 54 -13.95 -12.34 -2.71
N LEU A 55 -14.80 -13.36 -2.78
CA LEU A 55 -16.16 -13.24 -3.34
C LEU A 55 -17.04 -12.31 -2.51
N LYS A 56 -17.02 -12.45 -1.18
CA LYS A 56 -17.74 -11.55 -0.27
C LYS A 56 -17.29 -10.10 -0.42
N PHE A 57 -15.98 -9.87 -0.53
CA PHE A 57 -15.44 -8.53 -0.68
C PHE A 57 -15.83 -7.90 -2.04
N ARG A 58 -15.79 -8.68 -3.13
CA ARG A 58 -16.27 -8.23 -4.44
C ARG A 58 -17.77 -7.89 -4.42
N PHE A 59 -18.58 -8.72 -3.74
CA PHE A 59 -20.00 -8.45 -3.59
C PHE A 59 -20.25 -7.18 -2.75
N TYR A 60 -19.51 -7.00 -1.65
CA TYR A 60 -19.54 -5.77 -0.87
C TYR A 60 -19.19 -4.54 -1.75
N ALA A 61 -18.09 -4.60 -2.49
CA ALA A 61 -17.65 -3.52 -3.36
C ALA A 61 -18.71 -3.20 -4.42
N TRP A 62 -19.31 -4.21 -5.02
CA TRP A 62 -20.40 -4.04 -5.98
C TRP A 62 -21.62 -3.32 -5.36
N ARG A 63 -22.02 -3.70 -4.15
CA ARG A 63 -23.13 -3.03 -3.44
C ARG A 63 -22.81 -1.58 -3.06
N GLN A 64 -21.54 -1.27 -2.80
CA GLN A 64 -21.10 0.08 -2.44
C GLN A 64 -20.77 0.94 -3.66
N HIS A 65 -20.74 0.32 -4.85
CA HIS A 65 -20.40 1.03 -6.08
C HIS A 65 -21.35 2.21 -6.29
N GLN A 66 -20.75 3.39 -6.46
CA GLN A 66 -21.45 4.59 -6.95
C GLN A 66 -20.97 4.84 -8.36
N SER A 67 -21.94 5.05 -9.26
CA SER A 67 -21.63 5.60 -10.58
C SER A 67 -21.22 7.05 -10.41
N VAL A 68 -19.91 7.26 -10.29
CA VAL A 68 -19.32 8.60 -10.45
C VAL A 68 -18.98 8.74 -11.93
N ASP A 69 -19.17 9.91 -12.51
CA ASP A 69 -18.73 10.20 -13.88
C ASP A 69 -17.24 9.88 -14.00
N GLY A 70 -16.92 8.88 -14.81
CA GLY A 70 -15.61 8.27 -14.86
C GLY A 70 -15.44 7.15 -13.82
N ALA A 71 -15.66 5.89 -14.20
CA ALA A 71 -15.48 4.75 -13.32
C ALA A 71 -14.06 4.75 -12.72
N PRO A 72 -13.88 4.68 -11.40
CA PRO A 72 -12.56 4.65 -10.79
C PRO A 72 -11.81 3.40 -11.24
N HIS A 73 -10.54 3.56 -11.57
CA HIS A 73 -9.68 2.42 -11.93
C HIS A 73 -9.35 1.55 -10.72
N VAL A 74 -9.34 2.13 -9.52
CA VAL A 74 -9.09 1.47 -8.23
C VAL A 74 -9.98 2.08 -7.16
N THR A 75 -10.54 1.25 -6.29
CA THR A 75 -11.30 1.68 -5.10
C THR A 75 -10.65 1.11 -3.84
N LEU A 76 -10.23 1.98 -2.93
CA LEU A 76 -9.71 1.60 -1.63
C LEU A 76 -10.70 1.98 -0.54
N TYR A 77 -11.08 1.00 0.28
CA TYR A 77 -11.91 1.18 1.48
C TYR A 77 -11.00 1.47 2.66
N LEU A 78 -11.04 2.71 3.17
CA LEU A 78 -10.18 3.16 4.26
C LEU A 78 -10.87 2.93 5.59
N ASN A 79 -10.29 2.10 6.44
CA ASN A 79 -10.76 1.79 7.78
C ASN A 79 -9.89 2.51 8.80
N TYR A 80 -10.44 3.48 9.50
CA TYR A 80 -9.71 4.25 10.50
C TYR A 80 -9.97 3.68 11.90
N TYR A 81 -8.88 3.35 12.60
CA TYR A 81 -8.91 2.80 13.96
C TYR A 81 -8.28 3.77 14.96
N ASP A 82 -8.91 3.91 16.12
CA ASP A 82 -8.37 4.72 17.21
C ASP A 82 -7.17 4.00 17.85
N PRO A 83 -5.97 4.61 17.84
CA PRO A 83 -4.78 4.01 18.44
C PRO A 83 -4.86 3.85 19.96
N ALA A 84 -5.79 4.53 20.63
CA ALA A 84 -6.04 4.32 22.05
C ALA A 84 -6.67 2.94 22.35
N HIS A 85 -7.46 2.42 21.40
CA HIS A 85 -8.14 1.13 21.53
C HIS A 85 -7.45 0.00 20.77
N GLN A 86 -6.64 0.31 19.77
CA GLN A 86 -5.98 -0.69 18.93
C GLN A 86 -4.50 -0.35 18.74
N LYS A 87 -3.62 -1.13 19.39
CA LYS A 87 -2.16 -0.92 19.36
C LYS A 87 -1.50 -1.35 18.05
N ALA A 88 -2.09 -2.33 17.36
CA ALA A 88 -1.59 -2.84 16.07
C ALA A 88 -2.75 -3.00 15.10
N LEU A 89 -2.56 -2.56 13.85
CA LEU A 89 -3.52 -2.76 12.77
C LEU A 89 -3.34 -4.15 12.17
N LYS A 90 -4.45 -4.78 11.78
CA LYS A 90 -4.42 -5.95 10.91
C LYS A 90 -3.84 -5.55 9.54
N HIS A 91 -3.30 -6.52 8.83
CA HIS A 91 -2.80 -6.27 7.47
C HIS A 91 -3.91 -5.70 6.59
N SER A 92 -3.55 -4.69 5.81
CA SER A 92 -4.38 -4.22 4.71
C SER A 92 -4.35 -5.26 3.59
N THR A 93 -5.26 -5.17 2.64
CA THR A 93 -5.34 -6.15 1.55
C THR A 93 -5.91 -5.51 0.30
N ALA A 94 -5.24 -5.67 -0.83
CA ALA A 94 -5.75 -5.27 -2.12
C ALA A 94 -5.88 -6.47 -3.08
N LEU A 95 -6.93 -6.45 -3.89
CA LEU A 95 -7.18 -7.44 -4.93
C LEU A 95 -6.89 -6.83 -6.29
N GLU A 96 -5.77 -7.20 -6.90
CA GLU A 96 -5.33 -6.73 -8.23
C GLU A 96 -6.43 -6.88 -9.29
N LYS A 97 -6.96 -8.11 -9.46
CA LYS A 97 -8.00 -8.41 -10.47
C LYS A 97 -9.34 -7.71 -10.24
N GLY A 98 -9.57 -7.15 -9.07
CA GLY A 98 -10.77 -6.36 -8.77
C GLY A 98 -10.48 -4.87 -8.69
N ARG A 99 -9.20 -4.50 -8.62
CA ARG A 99 -8.73 -3.14 -8.33
C ARG A 99 -9.45 -2.54 -7.13
N ILE A 100 -9.67 -3.36 -6.11
CA ILE A 100 -10.29 -2.99 -4.84
C ILE A 100 -9.37 -3.37 -3.69
N GLY A 101 -9.36 -2.56 -2.65
CA GLY A 101 -8.55 -2.84 -1.46
C GLY A 101 -9.25 -2.39 -0.18
N SER A 102 -8.88 -3.02 0.93
CA SER A 102 -9.26 -2.63 2.29
C SER A 102 -8.01 -2.21 3.03
N VAL A 103 -7.91 -0.94 3.38
CA VAL A 103 -6.72 -0.33 3.96
C VAL A 103 -7.00 0.06 5.39
N ASN A 104 -6.21 -0.48 6.32
CA ASN A 104 -6.34 -0.20 7.74
C ASN A 104 -5.36 0.91 8.14
N LEU A 105 -5.87 1.99 8.70
CA LEU A 105 -5.15 3.21 9.04
C LEU A 105 -5.44 3.60 10.48
N PHE A 106 -4.53 4.35 11.10
CA PHE A 106 -4.80 4.95 12.40
C PHE A 106 -5.46 6.32 12.27
N ALA A 107 -6.48 6.57 13.10
CA ALA A 107 -7.19 7.83 13.20
C ALA A 107 -6.46 8.85 14.10
N ALA A 108 -5.15 9.06 13.87
CA ALA A 108 -4.34 9.99 14.66
C ALA A 108 -3.48 10.86 13.75
N GLU A 109 -3.50 12.19 13.97
CA GLU A 109 -2.73 13.14 13.17
C GLU A 109 -1.24 12.82 13.13
N ARG A 110 -0.65 12.43 14.28
CA ARG A 110 0.76 12.04 14.39
C ARG A 110 1.15 10.86 13.49
N GLN A 111 0.18 10.08 13.02
CA GLN A 111 0.41 8.91 12.17
C GLN A 111 0.03 9.18 10.70
N THR A 112 -0.40 10.39 10.38
CA THR A 112 -0.81 10.76 9.01
C THR A 112 0.28 10.45 7.99
N GLN A 113 1.55 10.74 8.29
CA GLN A 113 2.66 10.48 7.38
C GLN A 113 2.89 8.98 7.14
N GLN A 114 2.77 8.16 8.19
CA GLN A 114 2.84 6.70 8.06
C GLN A 114 1.63 6.13 7.33
N ASN A 115 0.44 6.70 7.55
CA ASN A 115 -0.77 6.35 6.79
C ASN A 115 -0.60 6.59 5.29
N HIS A 116 0.12 7.66 4.89
CA HIS A 116 0.44 7.89 3.47
C HIS A 116 1.31 6.78 2.88
N VAL A 117 2.28 6.27 3.65
CA VAL A 117 3.13 5.13 3.23
C VAL A 117 2.26 3.89 3.02
N VAL A 118 1.41 3.56 3.98
CA VAL A 118 0.49 2.42 3.89
C VAL A 118 -0.44 2.58 2.68
N LEU A 119 -1.04 3.75 2.50
CA LEU A 119 -1.95 4.01 1.38
C LEU A 119 -1.25 3.86 0.01
N ALA A 120 -0.03 4.39 -0.13
CA ALA A 120 0.75 4.25 -1.35
C ALA A 120 1.12 2.78 -1.62
N HIS A 121 1.52 2.03 -0.61
CA HIS A 121 1.82 0.59 -0.68
C HIS A 121 0.61 -0.20 -1.19
N GLU A 122 -0.55 -0.04 -0.55
CA GLU A 122 -1.78 -0.76 -0.92
C GLU A 122 -2.30 -0.36 -2.31
N LEU A 123 -2.08 0.89 -2.70
CA LEU A 123 -2.43 1.33 -4.05
C LEU A 123 -1.58 0.62 -5.11
N LEU A 124 -0.28 0.41 -4.86
CA LEU A 124 0.58 -0.33 -5.78
C LEU A 124 0.20 -1.81 -5.88
N HIS A 125 -0.28 -2.45 -4.80
CA HIS A 125 -0.85 -3.79 -4.90
C HIS A 125 -2.03 -3.86 -5.87
N ALA A 126 -2.89 -2.85 -5.87
CA ALA A 126 -4.02 -2.79 -6.80
C ALA A 126 -3.58 -2.65 -8.27
N PHE A 127 -2.34 -2.25 -8.52
CA PHE A 127 -1.71 -2.20 -9.84
C PHE A 127 -0.82 -3.41 -10.15
N GLY A 128 -0.70 -4.38 -9.23
CA GLY A 128 0.01 -5.64 -9.44
C GLY A 128 1.37 -5.74 -8.77
N ALA A 129 1.79 -4.76 -7.97
CA ALA A 129 3.01 -4.88 -7.19
C ALA A 129 2.88 -5.98 -6.12
N ARG A 130 3.97 -6.68 -5.86
CA ARG A 130 4.05 -7.76 -4.87
C ARG A 130 4.83 -7.30 -3.65
N ASP A 131 4.48 -7.87 -2.48
CA ASP A 131 5.28 -7.72 -1.28
C ASP A 131 6.71 -8.23 -1.46
N LYS A 132 7.66 -7.48 -0.93
CA LYS A 132 9.09 -7.79 -0.97
C LYS A 132 9.68 -7.89 0.44
N TYR A 133 8.87 -8.41 1.36
CA TYR A 133 9.27 -8.74 2.72
C TYR A 133 8.81 -10.15 3.09
N ASP A 134 9.49 -10.75 4.01
CA ASP A 134 9.12 -12.04 4.57
C ASP A 134 7.91 -11.90 5.50
N LEU A 135 6.85 -12.65 5.24
CA LEU A 135 5.58 -12.53 5.98
C LEU A 135 5.67 -12.96 7.44
N ALA A 136 6.63 -13.83 7.79
CA ALA A 136 6.78 -14.32 9.15
C ALA A 136 7.58 -13.34 10.02
N THR A 137 8.57 -12.66 9.43
CA THR A 137 9.48 -11.77 10.16
C THR A 137 9.21 -10.29 9.92
N GLY A 138 8.53 -9.94 8.83
CA GLY A 138 8.34 -8.56 8.36
C GLY A 138 9.62 -7.92 7.80
N LEU A 139 10.71 -8.68 7.65
CA LEU A 139 11.98 -8.16 7.15
C LEU A 139 11.99 -8.07 5.63
N PRO A 140 12.47 -6.96 5.05
CA PRO A 140 12.65 -6.84 3.61
C PRO A 140 13.55 -7.93 3.05
N ILE A 141 13.13 -8.53 1.92
CA ILE A 141 13.87 -9.60 1.25
C ILE A 141 14.98 -8.98 0.38
N TYR A 142 16.24 -9.33 0.68
CA TYR A 142 17.37 -8.89 -0.13
C TYR A 142 17.46 -9.68 -1.45
N PRO A 143 17.74 -9.06 -2.59
CA PRO A 143 17.89 -7.61 -2.82
C PRO A 143 16.59 -6.88 -3.13
N LEU A 144 15.49 -7.59 -3.34
CA LEU A 144 14.26 -7.12 -3.96
C LEU A 144 13.51 -6.05 -3.16
N GLY A 145 13.51 -6.19 -1.83
CA GLY A 145 12.88 -5.29 -0.88
C GLY A 145 13.78 -4.18 -0.35
N TYR A 146 14.96 -3.96 -0.97
CA TYR A 146 15.92 -2.93 -0.53
C TYR A 146 15.86 -1.71 -1.43
N ALA A 147 15.93 -0.54 -0.83
CA ALA A 147 15.96 0.73 -1.55
C ALA A 147 17.26 0.91 -2.35
N ASN A 148 18.38 0.50 -1.78
CA ASN A 148 19.69 0.51 -2.44
C ASN A 148 20.44 -0.80 -2.18
N PRO A 149 20.18 -1.87 -2.94
CA PRO A 149 20.83 -3.17 -2.73
C PRO A 149 22.34 -3.16 -3.01
N GLN A 150 22.85 -2.17 -3.75
CA GLN A 150 24.28 -2.03 -4.07
C GLN A 150 25.05 -1.18 -3.05
N GLN A 151 24.36 -0.65 -2.03
CA GLN A 151 25.00 0.17 -0.99
C GLN A 151 26.12 -0.59 -0.27
N GLN A 152 27.24 0.11 -0.03
CA GLN A 152 28.37 -0.40 0.77
C GLN A 152 28.74 0.61 1.86
N PRO A 153 28.73 0.23 3.15
CA PRO A 153 28.23 -1.05 3.71
C PRO A 153 26.73 -1.19 3.45
N ARG A 154 26.25 -2.44 3.33
CA ARG A 154 24.83 -2.74 3.04
C ARG A 154 23.89 -2.10 4.07
N TYR A 155 24.31 -2.02 5.31
CA TYR A 155 23.51 -1.51 6.44
C TYR A 155 24.18 -0.31 7.11
N PRO A 156 23.38 0.58 7.74
CA PRO A 156 21.91 0.67 7.59
C PRO A 156 21.52 1.24 6.22
N GLN A 157 20.39 0.80 5.68
CA GLN A 157 19.76 1.47 4.55
C GLN A 157 19.17 2.81 5.01
N GLN A 158 19.10 3.79 4.11
CA GLN A 158 18.56 5.12 4.42
C GLN A 158 17.07 5.24 4.11
N LYS A 159 16.56 4.39 3.22
CA LYS A 159 15.17 4.36 2.78
C LYS A 159 14.63 2.94 2.72
N ALA A 160 13.30 2.81 2.72
CA ALA A 160 12.62 1.58 2.40
C ALA A 160 12.34 1.50 0.88
N GLU A 161 12.45 0.33 0.30
CA GLU A 161 11.68 0.04 -0.89
C GLU A 161 10.20 -0.05 -0.48
N LEU A 162 9.27 0.61 -1.21
CA LEU A 162 7.89 0.79 -0.75
C LEU A 162 7.18 -0.56 -0.51
N MET A 163 7.37 -1.54 -1.41
CA MET A 163 6.80 -2.89 -1.26
C MET A 163 7.62 -3.79 -0.34
N GLY A 164 8.83 -3.37 0.07
CA GLY A 164 9.61 -3.97 1.16
C GLY A 164 9.14 -3.54 2.55
N GLY A 165 8.39 -2.44 2.61
CA GLY A 165 7.65 -1.97 3.80
C GLY A 165 8.50 -1.36 4.91
N HIS A 166 9.76 -1.74 5.04
CA HIS A 166 10.65 -1.32 6.12
C HIS A 166 12.05 -0.90 5.62
N ILE A 167 12.72 -0.08 6.40
CA ILE A 167 14.12 0.32 6.20
C ILE A 167 15.00 -0.72 6.90
N PRO A 168 15.81 -1.53 6.19
CA PRO A 168 16.74 -2.46 6.81
C PRO A 168 17.85 -1.74 7.60
N LEU A 169 17.96 -2.02 8.90
CA LEU A 169 19.00 -1.46 9.77
C LEU A 169 20.16 -2.44 9.96
N SER A 170 19.86 -3.75 9.92
CA SER A 170 20.82 -4.85 9.94
C SER A 170 20.23 -6.03 9.18
N SER A 171 20.89 -7.18 9.22
CA SER A 171 20.36 -8.44 8.65
C SER A 171 19.13 -8.97 9.38
N SER A 172 18.86 -8.51 10.60
CA SER A 172 17.77 -9.03 11.45
C SER A 172 16.87 -7.95 12.05
N THR A 173 17.14 -6.67 11.75
CA THR A 173 16.36 -5.56 12.28
C THR A 173 16.00 -4.57 11.20
N SER A 174 14.82 -4.01 11.32
CA SER A 174 14.30 -2.98 10.41
C SER A 174 13.41 -2.00 11.17
N LYS A 175 13.11 -0.86 10.53
CA LYS A 175 12.14 0.11 11.05
C LYS A 175 11.16 0.54 9.96
N ARG A 176 9.96 0.92 10.35
CA ARG A 176 9.01 1.54 9.42
C ARG A 176 9.53 2.90 8.97
N PRO A 177 9.34 3.29 7.71
CA PRO A 177 9.60 4.65 7.27
C PRO A 177 8.59 5.61 7.91
N ASP A 178 9.08 6.76 8.37
CA ASP A 178 8.25 7.76 9.04
C ASP A 178 7.33 8.52 8.06
N SER A 179 7.72 8.56 6.78
CA SER A 179 6.94 9.20 5.71
C SER A 179 7.39 8.69 4.33
N LEU A 180 6.66 9.08 3.29
CA LEU A 180 6.97 8.76 1.89
C LEU A 180 8.35 9.27 1.43
N GLN A 181 8.90 10.34 2.03
CA GLN A 181 10.25 10.81 1.71
C GLN A 181 11.36 9.79 2.04
N TYR A 182 11.10 8.86 2.95
CA TYR A 182 11.99 7.76 3.31
C TYR A 182 11.68 6.46 2.57
N THR A 183 10.99 6.55 1.46
CA THR A 183 10.68 5.41 0.58
C THR A 183 11.18 5.64 -0.84
N VAL A 184 11.29 4.56 -1.59
CA VAL A 184 11.52 4.55 -3.03
C VAL A 184 10.66 3.45 -3.66
N ILE A 185 10.41 3.57 -4.95
CA ILE A 185 9.87 2.51 -5.80
C ILE A 185 11.02 2.07 -6.69
N ASN A 186 11.49 0.84 -6.55
CA ASN A 186 12.61 0.33 -7.33
C ASN A 186 12.18 -0.17 -8.72
N ASP A 187 13.15 -0.53 -9.56
CA ASP A 187 12.93 -0.97 -10.94
C ASP A 187 12.01 -2.19 -11.02
N LEU A 188 12.14 -3.13 -10.08
CA LEU A 188 11.30 -4.33 -10.05
C LEU A 188 9.84 -3.97 -9.79
N THR A 189 9.57 -3.15 -8.77
CA THR A 189 8.22 -2.68 -8.48
C THR A 189 7.67 -1.85 -9.64
N ALA A 190 8.49 -0.98 -10.24
CA ALA A 190 8.11 -0.20 -11.42
C ALA A 190 7.74 -1.09 -12.62
N ALA A 191 8.47 -2.19 -12.82
CA ALA A 191 8.16 -3.17 -13.87
C ALA A 191 6.83 -3.91 -13.58
N GLU A 192 6.61 -4.35 -12.34
CA GLU A 192 5.39 -5.05 -11.93
C GLU A 192 4.12 -4.22 -12.19
N ILE A 193 4.18 -2.91 -11.97
CA ILE A 193 3.05 -1.99 -12.18
C ILE A 193 3.03 -1.34 -13.58
N GLY A 194 3.93 -1.78 -14.48
CA GLY A 194 3.95 -1.35 -15.88
C GLY A 194 4.56 0.04 -16.11
N TRP A 195 5.34 0.58 -15.20
CA TRP A 195 6.06 1.85 -15.39
C TRP A 195 7.38 1.65 -16.15
N LEU A 196 8.05 0.53 -15.93
CA LEU A 196 9.24 0.13 -16.66
C LEU A 196 8.88 -0.99 -17.64
N ARG A 197 9.28 -0.85 -18.92
CA ARG A 197 9.07 -1.82 -20.00
C ARG A 197 10.40 -2.34 -20.52
#